data_918d3ac6dc323aa34b7cf668495b86a0
#
_entry.id   918d3ac6dc323aa34b7cf668495b86a0
#
_cell.length_a   1.000
_cell.length_b   1.000
_cell.length_c   1.000
_cell.angle_alpha   90.00
_cell.angle_beta   90.00
_cell.angle_gamma   90.00
#
_symmetry.space_group_name_H-M   'P 1'
#
loop_
_entity.id
_entity.type
_entity.pdbx_description
1 polymer ?
#
loop_
_entity_poly.entity_id
_entity_poly.type
_entity_poly.pdbx_seq_one_letter_code
_entity_poly.pdbx_strand_id
1 'polypeptide(L)'
;CSDEDLLVQIKAVISASRFYGEGYRKVWARLRLKGIRTAPRRVRRLMKEHGLQAPHQVRPAGDDQHDGTIVTERVDEMWGTDMTQTVTTEEGRAHVFVAVDHCSGELVGIHAAHGANRFEALEPIHQAVARHFGGIRGGIARDLTLRHDHGSNYMSDDFQDEIKFLGIASSPAFVRQPEGNGVAERAIRTLKENLLWVRHFATVEELRQGLLAFAETYNATWLRERHGYKTPNQIRAEQVGLEPAFTIEHKMAA
;
A
#
# COMPACT_ATOMS: atom_id res chain seq x y z
N CYS A 1 28.82 18.97 -1.39
CA CYS A 1 27.69 19.35 -0.53
C CYS A 1 28.13 19.17 0.92
N SER A 2 28.13 20.25 1.72
CA SER A 2 28.40 20.22 3.17
C SER A 2 27.32 19.43 3.92
N ASP A 3 27.51 19.16 5.21
CA ASP A 3 26.47 18.54 6.05
C ASP A 3 25.29 19.51 6.28
N GLU A 4 25.57 20.81 6.35
CA GLU A 4 24.56 21.85 6.47
C GLU A 4 23.67 21.92 5.23
N ASP A 5 24.27 21.96 4.03
CA ASP A 5 23.50 21.93 2.78
C ASP A 5 22.66 20.66 2.67
N LEU A 6 23.25 19.52 3.01
CA LEU A 6 22.53 18.25 2.94
C LEU A 6 21.37 18.20 3.94
N LEU A 7 21.54 18.77 5.13
CA LEU A 7 20.47 18.85 6.13
C LEU A 7 19.30 19.70 5.64
N VAL A 8 19.56 20.83 4.97
CA VAL A 8 18.52 21.65 4.33
C VAL A 8 17.74 20.83 3.31
N GLN A 9 18.43 20.05 2.49
CA GLN A 9 17.79 19.18 1.49
C GLN A 9 17.00 18.04 2.12
N ILE A 10 17.50 17.43 3.20
CA ILE A 10 16.77 16.40 3.97
C ILE A 10 15.46 16.98 4.53
N LYS A 11 15.52 18.16 5.17
CA LYS A 11 14.32 18.83 5.70
C LYS A 11 13.32 19.15 4.59
N ALA A 12 13.80 19.67 3.45
CA ALA A 12 12.96 19.97 2.30
C ALA A 12 12.28 18.70 1.72
N VAL A 13 12.99 17.56 1.68
CA VAL A 13 12.42 16.28 1.24
C VAL A 13 11.35 15.80 2.20
N ILE A 14 11.60 15.87 3.50
CA ILE A 14 10.63 15.44 4.54
C ILE A 14 9.38 16.32 4.49
N SER A 15 9.54 17.65 4.43
CA SER A 15 8.42 18.59 4.33
C SER A 15 7.57 18.42 3.08
N ALA A 16 8.19 18.06 1.95
CA ALA A 16 7.50 17.82 0.68
C ALA A 16 6.85 16.43 0.59
N SER A 17 7.17 15.52 1.52
CA SER A 17 6.55 14.20 1.53
C SER A 17 5.08 14.28 1.91
N ARG A 18 4.26 13.49 1.20
CA ARG A 18 2.84 13.30 1.52
C ARG A 18 2.62 12.23 2.59
N PHE A 19 3.69 11.62 3.08
CA PHE A 19 3.66 10.53 4.06
C PHE A 19 4.41 10.91 5.32
N TYR A 20 3.82 10.55 6.46
CA TYR A 20 4.44 10.73 7.77
C TYR A 20 5.47 9.63 8.02
N GLY A 21 6.56 10.00 8.67
CA GLY A 21 7.52 9.05 9.20
C GLY A 21 8.29 8.25 8.14
N GLU A 22 8.62 8.82 6.99
CA GLU A 22 9.50 8.15 6.04
C GLU A 22 10.90 7.98 6.63
N GLY A 23 11.38 6.73 6.71
CA GLY A 23 12.70 6.40 7.22
C GLY A 23 13.84 6.91 6.32
N TYR A 24 15.07 6.98 6.88
CA TYR A 24 16.24 7.52 6.19
C TYR A 24 16.53 6.91 4.81
N ARG A 25 16.16 5.64 4.57
CA ARG A 25 16.35 4.98 3.26
C ARG A 25 15.49 5.61 2.18
N LYS A 26 14.22 5.91 2.49
CA LYS A 26 13.33 6.60 1.56
C LYS A 26 13.74 8.06 1.35
N VAL A 27 14.10 8.77 2.41
CA VAL A 27 14.64 10.13 2.32
C VAL A 27 15.89 10.15 1.44
N TRP A 28 16.81 9.21 1.63
CA TRP A 28 17.97 9.06 0.75
C TRP A 28 17.58 8.79 -0.72
N ALA A 29 16.63 7.91 -0.96
CA ALA A 29 16.16 7.62 -2.31
C ALA A 29 15.53 8.86 -2.97
N ARG A 30 14.72 9.64 -2.24
CA ARG A 30 14.15 10.90 -2.74
C ARG A 30 15.22 11.95 -3.04
N LEU A 31 16.28 12.04 -2.24
CA LEU A 31 17.43 12.89 -2.53
C LEU A 31 18.12 12.49 -3.85
N ARG A 32 18.30 11.18 -4.07
CA ARG A 32 18.86 10.67 -5.32
C ARG A 32 17.98 11.00 -6.54
N LEU A 33 16.65 10.87 -6.41
CA LEU A 33 15.71 11.27 -7.46
C LEU A 33 15.80 12.77 -7.79
N LYS A 34 16.21 13.61 -6.83
CA LYS A 34 16.52 15.03 -7.03
C LYS A 34 17.95 15.30 -7.50
N GLY A 35 18.71 14.27 -7.87
CA GLY A 35 20.10 14.40 -8.35
C GLY A 35 21.14 14.59 -7.23
N ILE A 36 20.74 14.54 -5.95
CA ILE A 36 21.66 14.73 -4.82
C ILE A 36 22.31 13.40 -4.45
N ARG A 37 23.60 13.27 -4.78
CA ARG A 37 24.38 12.06 -4.49
C ARG A 37 24.99 12.13 -3.09
N THR A 38 24.61 11.19 -2.23
CA THR A 38 25.14 11.06 -0.86
C THR A 38 25.04 9.60 -0.40
N ALA A 39 25.78 9.24 0.64
CA ALA A 39 25.70 7.91 1.25
C ALA A 39 24.47 7.78 2.18
N PRO A 40 23.77 6.62 2.20
CA PRO A 40 22.64 6.41 3.10
C PRO A 40 23.01 6.58 4.57
N ARG A 41 24.22 6.17 4.96
CA ARG A 41 24.72 6.31 6.34
C ARG A 41 24.85 7.78 6.77
N ARG A 42 25.22 8.67 5.85
CA ARG A 42 25.32 10.11 6.10
C ARG A 42 23.93 10.71 6.35
N VAL A 43 22.94 10.35 5.52
CA VAL A 43 21.54 10.76 5.72
C VAL A 43 21.02 10.27 7.06
N ARG A 44 21.24 8.98 7.40
CA ARG A 44 20.82 8.40 8.68
C ARG A 44 21.42 9.15 9.87
N ARG A 45 22.73 9.49 9.81
CA ARG A 45 23.43 10.24 10.86
C ARG A 45 22.80 11.61 11.07
N LEU A 46 22.68 12.40 10.01
CA LEU A 46 22.10 13.75 10.08
C LEU A 46 20.64 13.73 10.56
N MET A 47 19.84 12.80 10.09
CA MET A 47 18.46 12.65 10.58
C MET A 47 18.42 12.31 12.07
N LYS A 48 19.37 11.49 12.58
CA LYS A 48 19.46 11.15 14.00
C LYS A 48 19.87 12.36 14.83
N GLU A 49 20.93 13.07 14.42
CA GLU A 49 21.47 14.23 15.12
C GLU A 49 20.46 15.38 15.27
N HIS A 50 19.54 15.50 14.30
CA HIS A 50 18.54 16.57 14.25
C HIS A 50 17.11 16.13 14.59
N GLY A 51 16.91 14.94 15.16
CA GLY A 51 15.60 14.48 15.59
C GLY A 51 14.58 14.26 14.45
N LEU A 52 15.05 14.03 13.23
CA LEU A 52 14.23 13.84 12.02
C LEU A 52 13.92 12.36 11.71
N GLN A 53 14.17 11.47 12.68
CA GLN A 53 13.90 10.05 12.49
C GLN A 53 12.40 9.77 12.47
N ALA A 54 12.00 8.79 11.64
CA ALA A 54 10.65 8.25 11.67
C ALA A 54 10.34 7.70 13.08
N PRO A 55 9.10 7.82 13.59
CA PRO A 55 8.68 7.19 14.82
C PRO A 55 9.00 5.70 14.79
N HIS A 56 9.79 5.24 15.75
CA HIS A 56 10.18 3.84 15.83
C HIS A 56 9.25 3.13 16.82
N GLN A 57 8.39 2.24 16.32
CA GLN A 57 7.72 1.29 17.19
C GLN A 57 8.67 0.14 17.49
N VAL A 58 9.09 0.03 18.74
CA VAL A 58 9.83 -1.14 19.22
C VAL A 58 8.88 -2.32 19.18
N ARG A 59 9.11 -3.26 18.26
CA ARG A 59 8.47 -4.57 18.37
C ARG A 59 9.14 -5.31 19.54
N PRO A 60 8.38 -5.96 20.43
CA PRO A 60 8.96 -6.93 21.33
C PRO A 60 9.71 -7.96 20.48
N ALA A 61 10.91 -8.32 20.89
CA ALA A 61 11.64 -9.40 20.28
C ALA A 61 10.82 -10.70 20.51
N GLY A 62 10.06 -11.11 19.50
CA GLY A 62 9.50 -12.44 19.44
C GLY A 62 10.51 -13.36 18.77
N ASP A 63 10.42 -14.64 19.09
CA ASP A 63 11.21 -15.71 18.45
C ASP A 63 10.74 -15.87 17.00
N ASP A 64 11.10 -14.91 16.15
CA ASP A 64 10.72 -14.85 14.74
C ASP A 64 11.68 -15.74 13.92
N GLN A 65 11.50 -17.04 14.02
CA GLN A 65 11.94 -17.98 12.97
C GLN A 65 10.91 -17.92 11.84
N HIS A 66 10.97 -16.90 10.97
CA HIS A 66 9.97 -16.71 9.93
C HIS A 66 10.57 -16.73 8.55
N ASP A 67 10.29 -17.84 7.87
CA ASP A 67 10.63 -18.10 6.48
C ASP A 67 9.40 -17.94 5.54
N GLY A 68 8.43 -17.13 5.91
CA GLY A 68 7.07 -17.11 5.34
C GLY A 68 6.66 -15.88 4.53
N THR A 69 7.56 -15.00 4.09
CA THR A 69 7.15 -13.90 3.20
C THR A 69 6.89 -14.43 1.79
N ILE A 70 5.61 -14.54 1.41
CA ILE A 70 5.24 -14.86 0.03
C ILE A 70 5.66 -13.69 -0.85
N VAL A 71 6.62 -13.93 -1.73
CA VAL A 71 7.13 -12.97 -2.69
C VAL A 71 6.71 -13.44 -4.07
N THR A 72 5.92 -12.61 -4.76
CA THR A 72 5.59 -12.81 -6.16
C THR A 72 6.53 -11.99 -7.05
N GLU A 73 6.80 -12.49 -8.24
CA GLU A 73 7.70 -11.85 -9.20
C GLU A 73 6.96 -10.94 -10.18
N ARG A 74 5.69 -11.25 -10.44
CA ARG A 74 4.86 -10.50 -11.37
C ARG A 74 3.66 -9.87 -10.67
N VAL A 75 3.21 -8.74 -11.20
CA VAL A 75 1.94 -8.14 -10.84
C VAL A 75 0.79 -9.04 -11.27
N ASP A 76 -0.32 -8.99 -10.54
CA ASP A 76 -1.53 -9.77 -10.78
C ASP A 76 -1.36 -11.31 -10.68
N GLU A 77 -0.25 -11.78 -10.07
CA GLU A 77 -0.04 -13.17 -9.69
C GLU A 77 -0.74 -13.49 -8.36
N MET A 78 -0.63 -12.58 -7.41
CA MET A 78 -1.31 -12.68 -6.11
C MET A 78 -1.70 -11.32 -5.59
N TRP A 79 -2.96 -11.19 -5.17
CA TRP A 79 -3.44 -10.08 -4.37
C TRP A 79 -3.70 -10.52 -2.94
N GLY A 80 -3.50 -9.60 -1.98
CA GLY A 80 -3.90 -9.78 -0.59
C GLY A 80 -5.06 -8.88 -0.27
N THR A 81 -6.08 -9.36 0.43
CA THR A 81 -7.18 -8.55 0.94
C THR A 81 -7.25 -8.62 2.44
N ASP A 82 -7.64 -7.52 3.06
CA ASP A 82 -7.80 -7.41 4.52
C ASP A 82 -8.73 -6.23 4.85
N MET A 83 -9.20 -6.19 6.09
CA MET A 83 -10.13 -5.20 6.59
C MET A 83 -9.61 -4.51 7.85
N THR A 84 -9.94 -3.23 8.01
CA THR A 84 -9.76 -2.51 9.26
C THR A 84 -10.99 -1.67 9.59
N GLN A 85 -11.02 -1.09 10.78
CA GLN A 85 -12.10 -0.22 11.25
C GLN A 85 -11.57 1.18 11.54
N THR A 86 -12.45 2.16 11.37
CA THR A 86 -12.26 3.54 11.80
C THR A 86 -13.60 4.11 12.27
N VAL A 87 -13.62 5.38 12.66
CA VAL A 87 -14.84 6.08 13.11
C VAL A 87 -14.98 7.38 12.32
N THR A 88 -16.17 7.61 11.79
CA THR A 88 -16.59 8.90 11.24
C THR A 88 -17.32 9.69 12.33
N THR A 89 -17.26 11.02 12.26
CA THR A 89 -17.76 11.87 13.35
C THR A 89 -19.28 11.96 13.40
N GLU A 90 -19.96 11.80 12.26
CA GLU A 90 -21.43 11.89 12.16
C GLU A 90 -22.09 10.52 12.05
N GLU A 91 -21.46 9.54 11.38
CA GLU A 91 -22.07 8.25 11.08
C GLU A 91 -21.49 7.09 11.92
N GLY A 92 -20.50 7.37 12.78
CA GLY A 92 -19.94 6.40 13.70
C GLY A 92 -18.98 5.41 13.04
N ARG A 93 -19.10 4.12 13.38
CA ARG A 93 -18.16 3.09 12.94
C ARG A 93 -18.24 2.86 11.43
N ALA A 94 -17.07 2.81 10.81
CA ALA A 94 -16.88 2.47 9.41
C ALA A 94 -15.84 1.35 9.25
N HIS A 95 -16.01 0.51 8.25
CA HIS A 95 -15.11 -0.58 7.89
C HIS A 95 -14.41 -0.23 6.58
N VAL A 96 -13.11 -0.43 6.54
CA VAL A 96 -12.28 -0.16 5.37
C VAL A 96 -11.67 -1.46 4.88
N PHE A 97 -11.92 -1.79 3.62
CA PHE A 97 -11.45 -2.98 2.94
C PHE A 97 -10.38 -2.58 1.92
N VAL A 98 -9.31 -3.35 1.84
CA VAL A 98 -8.23 -3.11 0.89
C VAL A 98 -7.93 -4.36 0.07
N ALA A 99 -7.51 -4.17 -1.18
CA ALA A 99 -6.88 -5.19 -1.99
C ALA A 99 -5.53 -4.67 -2.46
N VAL A 100 -4.48 -5.49 -2.32
CA VAL A 100 -3.08 -5.09 -2.54
C VAL A 100 -2.37 -6.13 -3.38
N ASP A 101 -1.69 -5.71 -4.42
CA ASP A 101 -0.83 -6.58 -5.21
C ASP A 101 0.45 -6.95 -4.45
N HIS A 102 0.76 -8.24 -4.36
CA HIS A 102 1.91 -8.75 -3.61
C HIS A 102 3.25 -8.36 -4.22
N CYS A 103 3.35 -8.28 -5.53
CA CYS A 103 4.57 -7.91 -6.24
C CYS A 103 4.88 -6.42 -6.04
N SER A 104 4.05 -5.55 -6.57
CA SER A 104 4.26 -4.10 -6.58
C SER A 104 3.94 -3.44 -5.25
N GLY A 105 3.05 -4.04 -4.44
CA GLY A 105 2.42 -3.43 -3.28
C GLY A 105 1.45 -2.31 -3.64
N GLU A 106 0.94 -2.32 -4.87
CA GLU A 106 -0.12 -1.41 -5.32
C GLU A 106 -1.40 -1.65 -4.53
N LEU A 107 -2.05 -0.58 -4.08
CA LEU A 107 -3.44 -0.62 -3.63
C LEU A 107 -4.31 -0.74 -4.88
N VAL A 108 -4.66 -1.98 -5.25
CA VAL A 108 -5.44 -2.27 -6.46
C VAL A 108 -6.93 -1.98 -6.27
N GLY A 109 -7.41 -2.09 -5.03
CA GLY A 109 -8.79 -1.74 -4.64
C GLY A 109 -8.86 -1.25 -3.21
N ILE A 110 -9.80 -0.34 -2.94
CA ILE A 110 -10.04 0.20 -1.60
C ILE A 110 -11.49 0.66 -1.47
N HIS A 111 -12.14 0.30 -0.36
CA HIS A 111 -13.54 0.59 -0.13
C HIS A 111 -13.82 0.88 1.34
N ALA A 112 -14.87 1.66 1.63
CA ALA A 112 -15.38 1.85 2.99
C ALA A 112 -16.89 1.70 3.03
N ALA A 113 -17.39 1.12 4.13
CA ALA A 113 -18.81 0.89 4.35
C ALA A 113 -19.17 0.95 5.85
N HIS A 114 -20.46 1.14 6.15
CA HIS A 114 -20.97 1.05 7.51
C HIS A 114 -20.93 -0.38 8.06
N GLY A 115 -21.15 -1.36 7.21
CA GLY A 115 -21.19 -2.78 7.57
C GLY A 115 -19.91 -3.52 7.18
N ALA A 116 -19.62 -4.58 7.93
CA ALA A 116 -18.56 -5.52 7.58
C ALA A 116 -19.20 -6.81 7.07
N ASN A 117 -19.69 -6.80 5.84
CA ASN A 117 -20.29 -7.98 5.23
C ASN A 117 -19.49 -8.42 3.99
N ARG A 118 -19.82 -9.61 3.48
CA ARG A 118 -19.16 -10.24 2.34
C ARG A 118 -19.24 -9.44 1.04
N PHE A 119 -20.33 -8.69 0.84
CA PHE A 119 -20.52 -7.88 -0.37
C PHE A 119 -19.60 -6.67 -0.35
N GLU A 120 -19.47 -6.02 0.81
CA GLU A 120 -18.52 -4.91 0.97
C GLU A 120 -17.05 -5.38 0.85
N ALA A 121 -16.76 -6.62 1.25
CA ALA A 121 -15.45 -7.21 1.08
C ALA A 121 -15.11 -7.53 -0.39
N LEU A 122 -16.13 -7.74 -1.25
CA LEU A 122 -15.96 -7.92 -2.70
C LEU A 122 -15.71 -6.61 -3.45
N GLU A 123 -16.16 -5.47 -2.95
CA GLU A 123 -16.04 -4.18 -3.63
C GLU A 123 -14.60 -3.84 -4.05
N PRO A 124 -13.56 -3.91 -3.19
CA PRO A 124 -12.19 -3.64 -3.63
C PRO A 124 -11.69 -4.65 -4.66
N ILE A 125 -12.20 -5.89 -4.66
CA ILE A 125 -11.85 -6.92 -5.64
C ILE A 125 -12.48 -6.59 -7.00
N HIS A 126 -13.76 -6.21 -7.03
CA HIS A 126 -14.45 -5.78 -8.25
C HIS A 126 -13.80 -4.54 -8.86
N GLN A 127 -13.47 -3.54 -8.05
CA GLN A 127 -12.73 -2.35 -8.51
C GLN A 127 -11.42 -2.73 -9.18
N ALA A 128 -10.64 -3.60 -8.53
CA ALA A 128 -9.36 -4.06 -9.02
C ALA A 128 -9.48 -4.87 -10.32
N VAL A 129 -10.42 -5.82 -10.37
CA VAL A 129 -10.67 -6.64 -11.55
C VAL A 129 -11.15 -5.78 -12.71
N ALA A 130 -12.10 -4.87 -12.49
CA ALA A 130 -12.58 -3.97 -13.53
C ALA A 130 -11.45 -3.10 -14.10
N ARG A 131 -10.58 -2.59 -13.25
CA ARG A 131 -9.46 -1.72 -13.62
C ARG A 131 -8.35 -2.45 -14.37
N HIS A 132 -7.93 -3.63 -13.90
CA HIS A 132 -6.73 -4.29 -14.40
C HIS A 132 -7.02 -5.37 -15.45
N PHE A 133 -8.24 -5.94 -15.46
CA PHE A 133 -8.66 -6.95 -16.43
C PHE A 133 -9.72 -6.46 -17.40
N GLY A 134 -10.19 -5.20 -17.27
CA GLY A 134 -11.06 -4.56 -18.24
C GLY A 134 -12.54 -4.90 -18.14
N GLY A 135 -13.02 -5.26 -16.95
CA GLY A 135 -14.44 -5.47 -16.65
C GLY A 135 -14.72 -6.66 -15.75
N ILE A 136 -16.00 -6.90 -15.46
CA ILE A 136 -16.45 -8.01 -14.62
C ILE A 136 -17.12 -9.05 -15.51
N ARG A 137 -16.51 -10.24 -15.61
CA ARG A 137 -17.04 -11.38 -16.37
C ARG A 137 -16.38 -12.69 -15.91
N GLY A 138 -17.05 -13.81 -16.17
CA GLY A 138 -16.58 -15.13 -15.77
C GLY A 138 -15.19 -15.45 -16.31
N GLY A 139 -14.29 -15.88 -15.40
CA GLY A 139 -12.93 -16.32 -15.71
C GLY A 139 -11.98 -15.23 -16.23
N ILE A 140 -12.29 -13.95 -16.02
CA ILE A 140 -11.47 -12.85 -16.56
C ILE A 140 -10.13 -12.72 -15.85
N ALA A 141 -10.06 -13.05 -14.57
CA ALA A 141 -8.87 -12.96 -13.72
C ALA A 141 -8.26 -14.35 -13.46
N ARG A 142 -8.22 -15.21 -14.49
CA ARG A 142 -7.53 -16.51 -14.43
C ARG A 142 -6.05 -16.28 -14.08
N ASP A 143 -5.49 -17.21 -13.34
CA ASP A 143 -4.10 -17.19 -12.85
C ASP A 143 -3.84 -16.20 -11.70
N LEU A 144 -4.85 -15.42 -11.29
CA LEU A 144 -4.77 -14.60 -10.08
C LEU A 144 -5.14 -15.44 -8.86
N THR A 145 -4.34 -15.31 -7.81
CA THR A 145 -4.60 -15.86 -6.47
C THR A 145 -4.98 -14.74 -5.51
N LEU A 146 -6.04 -14.92 -4.72
CA LEU A 146 -6.45 -13.97 -3.68
C LEU A 146 -6.12 -14.52 -2.30
N ARG A 147 -5.19 -13.87 -1.62
CA ARG A 147 -4.82 -14.15 -0.24
C ARG A 147 -5.73 -13.39 0.72
N HIS A 148 -6.31 -14.08 1.70
CA HIS A 148 -7.19 -13.50 2.71
C HIS A 148 -7.06 -14.26 4.03
N ASP A 149 -7.56 -13.68 5.13
CA ASP A 149 -7.68 -14.37 6.40
C ASP A 149 -8.89 -15.33 6.43
N HIS A 150 -9.16 -15.96 7.59
CA HIS A 150 -10.32 -16.81 7.81
C HIS A 150 -11.53 -16.02 8.32
N GLY A 151 -11.59 -14.71 8.11
CA GLY A 151 -12.74 -13.90 8.47
C GLY A 151 -14.02 -14.41 7.80
N SER A 152 -15.14 -14.36 8.53
CA SER A 152 -16.43 -14.84 8.03
C SER A 152 -16.87 -14.21 6.71
N ASN A 153 -16.43 -12.96 6.45
CA ASN A 153 -16.73 -12.27 5.20
C ASN A 153 -16.07 -12.97 4.00
N TYR A 154 -14.80 -13.36 4.16
CA TYR A 154 -14.02 -13.99 3.10
C TYR A 154 -14.29 -15.48 2.95
N MET A 155 -14.75 -16.15 4.02
CA MET A 155 -15.06 -17.58 4.02
C MET A 155 -16.53 -17.88 3.68
N SER A 156 -17.37 -16.86 3.42
CA SER A 156 -18.76 -17.06 3.02
C SER A 156 -18.87 -17.61 1.61
N ASP A 157 -19.91 -18.42 1.37
CA ASP A 157 -20.18 -19.03 0.07
C ASP A 157 -20.29 -17.94 -1.02
N ASP A 158 -21.03 -16.86 -0.78
CA ASP A 158 -21.19 -15.77 -1.75
C ASP A 158 -19.84 -15.15 -2.15
N PHE A 159 -18.92 -14.93 -1.20
CA PHE A 159 -17.59 -14.40 -1.50
C PHE A 159 -16.77 -15.39 -2.32
N GLN A 160 -16.75 -16.65 -1.90
CA GLN A 160 -15.98 -17.70 -2.56
C GLN A 160 -16.52 -18.01 -3.97
N ASP A 161 -17.84 -18.03 -4.16
CA ASP A 161 -18.47 -18.23 -5.45
C ASP A 161 -18.18 -17.07 -6.41
N GLU A 162 -18.19 -15.82 -5.93
CA GLU A 162 -17.89 -14.66 -6.75
C GLU A 162 -16.42 -14.64 -7.21
N ILE A 163 -15.45 -14.86 -6.32
CA ILE A 163 -14.03 -14.89 -6.74
C ILE A 163 -13.77 -16.06 -7.69
N LYS A 164 -14.42 -17.21 -7.48
CA LYS A 164 -14.37 -18.37 -8.37
C LYS A 164 -14.99 -18.03 -9.74
N PHE A 165 -16.14 -17.34 -9.77
CA PHE A 165 -16.75 -16.84 -11.00
C PHE A 165 -15.77 -15.98 -11.79
N LEU A 166 -15.06 -15.06 -11.13
CA LEU A 166 -14.02 -14.22 -11.74
C LEU A 166 -12.80 -15.01 -12.22
N GLY A 167 -12.65 -16.27 -11.81
CA GLY A 167 -11.51 -17.13 -12.11
C GLY A 167 -10.35 -17.00 -11.13
N ILE A 168 -10.57 -16.34 -10.01
CA ILE A 168 -9.56 -16.10 -8.97
C ILE A 168 -9.45 -17.33 -8.06
N ALA A 169 -8.23 -17.80 -7.81
CA ALA A 169 -7.98 -18.87 -6.87
C ALA A 169 -7.98 -18.33 -5.42
N SER A 170 -8.78 -18.95 -4.55
CA SER A 170 -8.80 -18.63 -3.11
C SER A 170 -7.56 -19.21 -2.41
N SER A 171 -6.91 -18.40 -1.58
CA SER A 171 -5.74 -18.79 -0.79
C SER A 171 -5.87 -18.28 0.65
N PRO A 172 -6.63 -18.96 1.52
CA PRO A 172 -6.73 -18.55 2.91
C PRO A 172 -5.38 -18.65 3.62
N ALA A 173 -5.06 -17.69 4.49
CA ALA A 173 -3.87 -17.72 5.31
C ALA A 173 -3.93 -18.93 6.27
N PHE A 174 -2.80 -19.57 6.55
CA PHE A 174 -2.81 -20.70 7.50
C PHE A 174 -3.23 -20.23 8.89
N VAL A 175 -4.08 -21.04 9.53
CA VAL A 175 -4.50 -20.78 10.92
C VAL A 175 -3.26 -20.73 11.81
N ARG A 176 -3.09 -19.65 12.58
CA ARG A 176 -1.94 -19.36 13.45
C ARG A 176 -0.62 -19.02 12.74
N GLN A 177 -0.64 -18.72 11.44
CA GLN A 177 0.51 -18.18 10.72
C GLN A 177 0.08 -16.84 10.07
N PRO A 178 0.07 -15.73 10.84
CA PRO A 178 -0.38 -14.42 10.38
C PRO A 178 0.47 -13.84 9.23
N GLU A 179 1.64 -14.39 9.01
CA GLU A 179 2.60 -13.89 8.01
C GLU A 179 2.13 -14.06 6.57
N GLY A 180 1.19 -14.97 6.33
CA GLY A 180 0.65 -15.21 5.00
C GLY A 180 -0.04 -14.01 4.36
N ASN A 181 -0.51 -13.01 5.13
CA ASN A 181 -1.17 -11.78 4.63
C ASN A 181 -0.39 -10.49 4.93
N GLY A 182 0.89 -10.60 5.27
CA GLY A 182 1.73 -9.48 5.70
C GLY A 182 1.83 -8.30 4.71
N VAL A 183 1.49 -8.49 3.44
CA VAL A 183 1.44 -7.40 2.44
C VAL A 183 0.22 -6.52 2.68
N ALA A 184 -0.97 -7.11 2.84
CA ALA A 184 -2.21 -6.38 3.13
C ALA A 184 -2.17 -5.72 4.52
N GLU A 185 -1.67 -6.43 5.54
CA GLU A 185 -1.47 -5.87 6.89
C GLU A 185 -0.56 -4.65 6.88
N ARG A 186 0.54 -4.70 6.12
CA ARG A 186 1.47 -3.56 5.97
C ARG A 186 0.82 -2.39 5.25
N ALA A 187 -0.01 -2.65 4.25
CA ALA A 187 -0.75 -1.61 3.54
C ALA A 187 -1.76 -0.94 4.48
N ILE A 188 -2.53 -1.72 5.25
CA ILE A 188 -3.45 -1.20 6.28
C ILE A 188 -2.69 -0.36 7.32
N ARG A 189 -1.55 -0.82 7.79
CA ARG A 189 -0.74 -0.05 8.72
C ARG A 189 -0.31 1.29 8.12
N THR A 190 0.18 1.28 6.87
CA THR A 190 0.56 2.51 6.17
C THR A 190 -0.63 3.45 6.00
N LEU A 191 -1.81 2.91 5.67
CA LEU A 191 -3.06 3.66 5.58
C LEU A 191 -3.45 4.29 6.93
N LYS A 192 -3.38 3.52 8.01
CA LYS A 192 -3.67 4.02 9.37
C LYS A 192 -2.74 5.18 9.74
N GLU A 193 -1.44 4.98 9.60
CA GLU A 193 -0.41 5.95 9.99
C GLU A 193 -0.45 7.24 9.15
N ASN A 194 -0.94 7.18 7.91
CA ASN A 194 -0.89 8.29 6.96
C ASN A 194 -2.26 8.90 6.61
N LEU A 195 -3.36 8.27 6.99
CA LEU A 195 -4.70 8.77 6.72
C LEU A 195 -5.63 8.62 7.92
N LEU A 196 -5.91 7.37 8.38
CA LEU A 196 -7.01 7.13 9.30
C LEU A 196 -6.77 7.68 10.71
N TRP A 197 -5.51 7.77 11.16
CA TRP A 197 -5.15 8.32 12.48
C TRP A 197 -4.82 9.81 12.47
N VAL A 198 -4.66 10.40 11.29
CA VAL A 198 -4.21 11.79 11.14
C VAL A 198 -5.29 12.71 10.56
N ARG A 199 -6.39 12.13 10.09
CA ARG A 199 -7.53 12.87 9.53
C ARG A 199 -8.85 12.33 10.08
N HIS A 200 -9.77 13.24 10.39
CA HIS A 200 -11.16 12.92 10.72
C HIS A 200 -12.04 13.07 9.48
N PHE A 201 -13.03 12.22 9.37
CA PHE A 201 -14.02 12.23 8.30
C PHE A 201 -15.41 12.37 8.92
N ALA A 202 -16.27 13.19 8.34
CA ALA A 202 -17.64 13.38 8.81
C ALA A 202 -18.49 12.14 8.48
N THR A 203 -18.45 11.70 7.24
CA THR A 203 -19.27 10.60 6.71
C THR A 203 -18.43 9.49 6.11
N VAL A 204 -19.05 8.33 5.89
CA VAL A 204 -18.42 7.20 5.17
C VAL A 204 -18.11 7.59 3.72
N GLU A 205 -18.93 8.45 3.11
CA GLU A 205 -18.64 8.92 1.74
C GLU A 205 -17.42 9.83 1.70
N GLU A 206 -17.27 10.74 2.65
CA GLU A 206 -16.04 11.56 2.76
C GLU A 206 -14.81 10.65 2.98
N LEU A 207 -14.97 9.62 3.80
CA LEU A 207 -13.91 8.61 4.00
C LEU A 207 -13.56 7.90 2.69
N ARG A 208 -14.56 7.47 1.89
CA ARG A 208 -14.33 6.83 0.57
C ARG A 208 -13.50 7.73 -0.35
N GLN A 209 -13.87 8.99 -0.47
CA GLN A 209 -13.13 9.95 -1.29
C GLN A 209 -11.69 10.14 -0.79
N GLY A 210 -11.51 10.22 0.53
CA GLY A 210 -10.19 10.28 1.15
C GLY A 210 -9.34 9.04 0.90
N LEU A 211 -9.95 7.86 0.91
CA LEU A 211 -9.29 6.59 0.63
C LEU A 211 -8.85 6.47 -0.83
N LEU A 212 -9.71 6.87 -1.78
CA LEU A 212 -9.36 6.87 -3.20
C LEU A 212 -8.20 7.82 -3.49
N ALA A 213 -8.26 9.05 -2.99
CA ALA A 213 -7.17 10.02 -3.14
C ALA A 213 -5.86 9.54 -2.49
N PHE A 214 -5.96 8.84 -1.35
CA PHE A 214 -4.81 8.22 -0.72
C PHE A 214 -4.22 7.11 -1.58
N ALA A 215 -5.04 6.20 -2.12
CA ALA A 215 -4.58 5.10 -2.96
C ALA A 215 -3.87 5.62 -4.22
N GLU A 216 -4.41 6.64 -4.88
CA GLU A 216 -3.76 7.29 -6.03
C GLU A 216 -2.40 7.88 -5.65
N THR A 217 -2.35 8.65 -4.56
CA THR A 217 -1.10 9.25 -4.07
C THR A 217 -0.08 8.17 -3.68
N TYR A 218 -0.52 7.13 -2.98
CA TYR A 218 0.32 6.02 -2.57
C TYR A 218 0.90 5.29 -3.77
N ASN A 219 0.07 4.88 -4.71
CA ASN A 219 0.50 4.14 -5.90
C ASN A 219 1.46 4.96 -6.78
N ALA A 220 1.27 6.28 -6.84
CA ALA A 220 2.12 7.17 -7.63
C ALA A 220 3.43 7.58 -6.94
N THR A 221 3.52 7.58 -5.60
CA THR A 221 4.64 8.24 -4.91
C THR A 221 5.30 7.44 -3.78
N TRP A 222 4.71 6.31 -3.33
CA TRP A 222 5.29 5.46 -2.29
C TRP A 222 6.46 4.65 -2.84
N LEU A 223 7.65 4.83 -2.27
CA LEU A 223 8.86 4.16 -2.74
C LEU A 223 9.00 2.75 -2.14
N ARG A 224 9.21 1.76 -3.01
CA ARG A 224 9.39 0.34 -2.65
C ARG A 224 10.86 -0.04 -2.70
N GLU A 225 11.49 -0.24 -1.53
CA GLU A 225 12.92 -0.57 -1.43
C GLU A 225 13.29 -1.83 -2.21
N ARG A 226 12.46 -2.88 -2.14
CA ARG A 226 12.64 -4.16 -2.86
C ARG A 226 12.77 -3.99 -4.38
N HIS A 227 12.13 -2.97 -4.94
CA HIS A 227 12.14 -2.65 -6.37
C HIS A 227 13.04 -1.46 -6.72
N GLY A 228 14.12 -1.26 -5.96
CA GLY A 228 15.07 -0.17 -6.24
C GLY A 228 14.48 1.23 -6.05
N TYR A 229 13.50 1.36 -5.15
CA TYR A 229 12.78 2.61 -4.85
C TYR A 229 11.88 3.10 -5.98
N LYS A 230 11.38 2.21 -6.82
CA LYS A 230 10.27 2.50 -7.74
C LYS A 230 8.95 2.58 -7.00
N THR A 231 7.98 3.29 -7.57
CA THR A 231 6.61 3.34 -7.06
C THR A 231 5.80 2.14 -7.55
N PRO A 232 4.66 1.77 -6.90
CA PRO A 232 3.77 0.72 -7.40
C PRO A 232 3.37 0.90 -8.86
N ASN A 233 2.99 2.12 -9.26
CA ASN A 233 2.65 2.43 -10.65
C ASN A 233 3.81 2.19 -11.63
N GLN A 234 5.04 2.56 -11.26
CA GLN A 234 6.22 2.32 -12.08
C GLN A 234 6.52 0.83 -12.23
N ILE A 235 6.39 0.06 -11.14
CA ILE A 235 6.61 -1.39 -11.14
C ILE A 235 5.60 -2.06 -12.08
N ARG A 236 4.31 -1.72 -11.95
CA ARG A 236 3.27 -2.26 -12.83
C ARG A 236 3.51 -1.89 -14.29
N ALA A 237 3.75 -0.62 -14.57
CA ALA A 237 3.95 -0.14 -15.94
C ALA A 237 5.10 -0.87 -16.66
N GLU A 238 6.21 -1.10 -15.97
CA GLU A 238 7.33 -1.86 -16.53
C GLU A 238 7.00 -3.31 -16.85
N GLN A 239 6.14 -3.95 -16.05
CA GLN A 239 5.79 -5.36 -16.25
C GLN A 239 4.70 -5.59 -17.29
N VAL A 240 3.75 -4.65 -17.42
CA VAL A 240 2.66 -4.76 -18.41
C VAL A 240 2.98 -4.04 -19.73
N GLY A 241 4.18 -3.48 -19.88
CA GLY A 241 4.62 -2.81 -21.10
C GLY A 241 3.91 -1.49 -21.38
N LEU A 242 3.33 -0.86 -20.35
CA LEU A 242 2.72 0.46 -20.43
C LEU A 242 3.74 1.52 -20.06
N GLU A 243 3.76 2.64 -20.79
CA GLU A 243 4.48 3.81 -20.29
C GLU A 243 3.83 4.28 -18.98
N PRO A 244 4.61 4.58 -17.92
CA PRO A 244 4.05 5.04 -16.66
C PRO A 244 3.29 6.34 -16.88
N ALA A 245 2.01 6.36 -16.55
CA ALA A 245 1.09 7.48 -16.79
C ALA A 245 1.48 8.80 -16.07
N PHE A 246 2.54 8.82 -15.29
CA PHE A 246 3.11 9.99 -14.62
C PHE A 246 4.62 9.85 -14.43
N THR A 247 5.38 10.27 -15.42
CA THR A 247 6.74 10.78 -15.18
C THR A 247 6.56 12.24 -14.75
N ILE A 248 6.90 12.58 -13.52
CA ILE A 248 7.10 13.99 -13.16
C ILE A 248 8.32 14.43 -13.95
N GLU A 249 8.10 14.90 -15.17
CA GLU A 249 9.11 15.64 -15.91
C GLU A 249 9.37 16.95 -15.15
N HIS A 250 10.40 16.95 -14.33
CA HIS A 250 11.11 18.18 -14.04
C HIS A 250 11.85 18.59 -15.33
N LYS A 251 11.13 19.23 -16.27
CA LYS A 251 11.79 20.13 -17.21
C LYS A 251 12.43 21.23 -16.36
N MET A 252 13.71 21.09 -16.11
CA MET A 252 14.53 22.22 -15.71
C MET A 252 14.54 23.17 -16.91
N ALA A 253 13.86 24.32 -16.75
CA ALA A 253 14.09 25.48 -17.58
C ALA A 253 15.56 25.87 -17.42
N ALA A 254 16.19 26.13 -18.56
CA ALA A 254 17.55 26.64 -18.72
C ALA A 254 17.77 27.96 -17.97
#